data_1039943833a6da6c9a3d8ef21776d5d5
#
_entry.id   1039943833a6da6c9a3d8ef21776d5d5
#
_cell.length_a   1.000
_cell.length_b   1.000
_cell.length_c   1.000
_cell.angle_alpha   90.00
_cell.angle_beta   90.00
_cell.angle_gamma   90.00
#
_symmetry.space_group_name_H-M   'P 1'
#
loop_
_entity.id
_entity.type
_entity.pdbx_description
1 polymer ?
#
loop_
_entity_poly.entity_id
_entity_poly.type
_entity_poly.pdbx_seq_one_letter_code
_entity_poly.pdbx_strand_id
1 'polypeptide(L)'
;FLVKEEKLLLLATETGNQSEIIEAIKDIITQCTDLKTVDGLATFDIEYLFLQIRTKSVGENVDVVVTCPDDNESTVTVSIPLDQIKVKKTRGHKADITLSEECSITMGYPSLDMFVSMNFSGEEVGVDEVFKMAAACIKTIADPNQVYVCADVPQKEIQEFFDDMNSAQFSKIQKFFDTMPKLTHTVKVTNPNTGVESDVVLEGLASFFA
;
A
#
# COMPACT_ATOMS: atom_id res chain seq x y z
N PHE A 1 13.18 13.89 11.68
CA PHE A 1 11.96 14.56 11.20
C PHE A 1 11.73 15.81 12.00
N LEU A 2 11.77 16.94 11.37
CA LEU A 2 11.63 18.27 11.96
C LEU A 2 10.40 18.95 11.37
N VAL A 3 10.03 20.12 11.90
CA VAL A 3 8.90 20.93 11.39
C VAL A 3 9.03 21.24 9.89
N LYS A 4 10.25 21.34 9.37
CA LYS A 4 10.49 21.57 7.93
C LYS A 4 10.05 20.40 7.05
N GLU A 5 10.25 19.16 7.49
CA GLU A 5 9.80 17.97 6.76
C GLU A 5 8.28 17.83 6.85
N GLU A 6 7.68 18.14 8.01
CA GLU A 6 6.23 18.16 8.17
C GLU A 6 5.59 19.23 7.27
N LYS A 7 6.16 20.41 7.23
CA LYS A 7 5.71 21.49 6.34
C LYS A 7 5.81 21.07 4.86
N LEU A 8 6.89 20.38 4.48
CA LEU A 8 7.06 19.90 3.11
C LEU A 8 5.95 18.94 2.71
N LEU A 9 5.63 17.99 3.60
CA LEU A 9 4.55 17.01 3.37
C LEU A 9 3.18 17.70 3.29
N LEU A 10 2.89 18.63 4.20
CA LEU A 10 1.63 19.37 4.18
C LEU A 10 1.47 20.18 2.89
N LEU A 11 2.51 20.88 2.45
CA LEU A 11 2.49 21.64 1.20
C LEU A 11 2.27 20.72 0.00
N ALA A 12 2.95 19.57 -0.05
CA ALA A 12 2.79 18.61 -1.13
C ALA A 12 1.37 18.02 -1.17
N THR A 13 0.76 17.76 -0.02
CA THR A 13 -0.63 17.28 0.05
C THR A 13 -1.65 18.36 -0.31
N GLU A 14 -1.41 19.64 0.07
CA GLU A 14 -2.27 20.76 -0.31
C GLU A 14 -2.30 21.00 -1.81
N THR A 15 -1.17 20.81 -2.51
CA THR A 15 -1.12 20.97 -3.98
C THR A 15 -1.84 19.86 -4.72
N GLY A 16 -2.03 18.68 -4.10
CA GLY A 16 -2.56 17.48 -4.74
C GLY A 16 -1.65 16.94 -5.85
N ASN A 17 -0.42 17.46 -5.97
CA ASN A 17 0.53 17.02 -6.98
C ASN A 17 1.22 15.74 -6.53
N GLN A 18 0.87 14.63 -7.17
CA GLN A 18 1.39 13.30 -6.86
C GLN A 18 2.92 13.23 -6.89
N SER A 19 3.55 13.89 -7.87
CA SER A 19 5.01 13.90 -7.97
C SER A 19 5.67 14.60 -6.78
N GLU A 20 5.09 15.70 -6.30
CA GLU A 20 5.60 16.41 -5.13
C GLU A 20 5.44 15.61 -3.85
N ILE A 21 4.33 14.87 -3.71
CA ILE A 21 4.10 13.95 -2.57
C ILE A 21 5.13 12.82 -2.58
N ILE A 22 5.39 12.20 -3.74
CA ILE A 22 6.39 11.14 -3.90
C ILE A 22 7.78 11.64 -3.50
N GLU A 23 8.20 12.79 -4.04
CA GLU A 23 9.50 13.37 -3.72
C GLU A 23 9.61 13.74 -2.23
N ALA A 24 8.55 14.31 -1.63
CA ALA A 24 8.54 14.64 -0.22
C ALA A 24 8.71 13.38 0.66
N ILE A 25 8.04 12.28 0.34
CA ILE A 25 8.18 11.01 1.08
C ILE A 25 9.60 10.45 0.91
N LYS A 26 10.14 10.45 -0.32
CA LYS A 26 11.51 10.00 -0.62
C LYS A 26 12.55 10.81 0.16
N ASP A 27 12.42 12.12 0.16
CA ASP A 27 13.31 13.04 0.86
C ASP A 27 13.26 12.81 2.37
N ILE A 28 12.08 12.67 2.95
CA ILE A 28 11.92 12.43 4.39
C ILE A 28 12.61 11.14 4.79
N ILE A 29 12.37 10.05 4.05
CA ILE A 29 12.94 8.74 4.39
C ILE A 29 14.46 8.77 4.23
N THR A 30 14.99 9.30 3.14
CA THR A 30 16.44 9.33 2.88
C THR A 30 17.19 10.26 3.83
N GLN A 31 16.59 11.37 4.25
CA GLN A 31 17.19 12.31 5.21
C GLN A 31 17.13 11.78 6.66
N CYS A 32 16.15 10.94 6.98
CA CYS A 32 15.94 10.43 8.34
C CYS A 32 16.48 9.01 8.55
N THR A 33 17.03 8.37 7.52
CA THR A 33 17.60 7.00 7.57
C THR A 33 18.93 6.94 6.85
N ASP A 34 19.62 5.79 6.93
CA ASP A 34 20.87 5.52 6.18
C ASP A 34 20.60 5.04 4.75
N LEU A 35 19.34 4.99 4.31
CA LEU A 35 18.98 4.59 2.96
C LEU A 35 19.37 5.69 1.97
N LYS A 36 19.99 5.29 0.86
CA LYS A 36 20.36 6.21 -0.23
C LYS A 36 19.20 6.46 -1.20
N THR A 37 18.30 5.50 -1.32
CA THR A 37 17.09 5.55 -2.14
C THR A 37 16.01 4.67 -1.53
N VAL A 38 14.76 4.99 -1.82
CA VAL A 38 13.58 4.15 -1.49
C VAL A 38 13.07 3.38 -2.72
N ASP A 39 13.70 3.59 -3.87
CA ASP A 39 13.31 2.90 -5.11
C ASP A 39 13.48 1.39 -4.94
N GLY A 40 12.46 0.64 -5.34
CA GLY A 40 12.43 -0.82 -5.20
C GLY A 40 11.97 -1.35 -3.85
N LEU A 41 11.72 -0.49 -2.86
CA LEU A 41 11.03 -0.90 -1.64
C LEU A 41 9.55 -1.14 -1.92
N ALA A 42 8.97 -2.10 -1.20
CA ALA A 42 7.53 -2.31 -1.23
C ALA A 42 6.79 -1.16 -0.52
N THR A 43 5.58 -0.88 -0.95
CA THR A 43 4.75 0.20 -0.37
C THR A 43 4.63 0.10 1.14
N PHE A 44 4.34 -1.10 1.65
CA PHE A 44 4.19 -1.34 3.09
C PHE A 44 5.50 -1.15 3.88
N ASP A 45 6.67 -1.33 3.25
CA ASP A 45 7.96 -1.03 3.87
C ASP A 45 8.17 0.49 3.95
N ILE A 46 7.80 1.23 2.91
CA ILE A 46 7.85 2.70 2.87
C ILE A 46 6.89 3.29 3.91
N GLU A 47 5.67 2.80 3.96
CA GLU A 47 4.67 3.19 4.96
C GLU A 47 5.19 2.95 6.39
N TYR A 48 5.78 1.79 6.63
CA TYR A 48 6.32 1.44 7.94
C TYR A 48 7.52 2.31 8.33
N LEU A 49 8.45 2.57 7.39
CA LEU A 49 9.59 3.47 7.62
C LEU A 49 9.11 4.88 7.96
N PHE A 50 8.19 5.42 7.18
CA PHE A 50 7.61 6.74 7.43
C PHE A 50 6.94 6.82 8.80
N LEU A 51 6.15 5.80 9.16
CA LEU A 51 5.52 5.70 10.48
C LEU A 51 6.55 5.70 11.61
N GLN A 52 7.64 4.92 11.49
CA GLN A 52 8.70 4.86 12.49
C GLN A 52 9.45 6.18 12.63
N ILE A 53 9.72 6.88 11.52
CA ILE A 53 10.32 8.20 11.53
C ILE A 53 9.42 9.18 12.29
N ARG A 54 8.12 9.18 12.00
CA ARG A 54 7.14 10.04 12.65
C ARG A 54 7.03 9.73 14.16
N THR A 55 6.95 8.47 14.55
CA THR A 55 6.92 8.02 15.95
C THR A 55 8.10 8.60 16.75
N LYS A 56 9.29 8.60 16.17
CA LYS A 56 10.51 9.11 16.83
C LYS A 56 10.60 10.64 16.87
N SER A 57 9.79 11.35 16.10
CA SER A 57 9.96 12.79 15.86
C SER A 57 8.86 13.66 16.44
N VAL A 58 7.60 13.23 16.33
CA VAL A 58 6.42 14.06 16.64
C VAL A 58 5.67 13.54 17.87
N GLY A 59 5.82 12.27 18.19
CA GLY A 59 5.14 11.65 19.32
C GLY A 59 4.79 10.20 19.10
N GLU A 60 4.47 9.52 20.16
CA GLU A 60 4.23 8.07 20.17
C GLU A 60 2.77 7.70 19.86
N ASN A 61 1.85 8.67 19.86
CA ASN A 61 0.43 8.44 19.63
C ASN A 61 -0.10 9.29 18.48
N VAL A 62 -1.12 8.76 17.80
CA VAL A 62 -1.94 9.48 16.82
C VAL A 62 -3.41 9.33 17.18
N ASP A 63 -4.16 10.42 17.09
CA ASP A 63 -5.60 10.41 17.27
C ASP A 63 -6.29 10.26 15.92
N VAL A 64 -7.07 9.20 15.75
CA VAL A 64 -7.77 8.87 14.51
C VAL A 64 -9.26 8.90 14.76
N VAL A 65 -10.00 9.53 13.85
CA VAL A 65 -11.46 9.51 13.86
C VAL A 65 -11.94 8.28 13.10
N VAL A 66 -12.65 7.40 13.79
CA VAL A 66 -13.13 6.12 13.26
C VAL A 66 -14.64 6.13 13.21
N THR A 67 -15.22 5.77 12.06
CA THR A 67 -16.68 5.58 11.93
C THR A 67 -17.08 4.23 12.50
N CYS A 68 -18.13 4.22 13.30
CA CYS A 68 -18.65 3.01 13.91
C CYS A 68 -19.36 2.14 12.87
N PRO A 69 -19.00 0.83 12.74
CA PRO A 69 -19.54 0.00 11.66
C PRO A 69 -20.98 -0.46 11.87
N ASP A 70 -21.54 -0.30 13.07
CA ASP A 70 -22.89 -0.73 13.40
C ASP A 70 -23.97 0.22 12.86
N ASP A 71 -23.69 1.52 12.75
CA ASP A 71 -24.61 2.51 12.18
C ASP A 71 -24.03 3.26 10.96
N ASN A 72 -22.73 3.20 10.72
CA ASN A 72 -22.00 3.91 9.67
C ASN A 72 -22.17 5.45 9.70
N GLU A 73 -22.57 6.01 10.82
CA GLU A 73 -22.83 7.45 11.02
C GLU A 73 -22.03 8.00 12.20
N SER A 74 -22.01 7.28 13.32
CA SER A 74 -21.35 7.70 14.53
C SER A 74 -19.83 7.59 14.39
N THR A 75 -19.12 8.60 14.92
CA THR A 75 -17.67 8.62 14.91
C THR A 75 -17.09 8.65 16.31
N VAL A 76 -15.93 8.02 16.49
CA VAL A 76 -15.19 7.99 17.76
C VAL A 76 -13.73 8.35 17.47
N THR A 77 -13.16 9.22 18.30
CA THR A 77 -11.72 9.48 18.25
C THR A 77 -11.00 8.45 19.12
N VAL A 78 -10.06 7.74 18.52
CA VAL A 78 -9.23 6.72 19.18
C VAL A 78 -7.77 7.14 19.13
N SER A 79 -7.12 7.16 20.30
CA SER A 79 -5.66 7.41 20.38
C SER A 79 -4.91 6.10 20.21
N ILE A 80 -4.08 6.01 19.18
CA ILE A 80 -3.36 4.80 18.81
C ILE A 80 -1.87 5.01 19.05
N PRO A 81 -1.23 4.14 19.88
CA PRO A 81 0.22 4.12 19.97
C PRO A 81 0.84 3.65 18.65
N LEU A 82 1.66 4.50 18.01
CA LEU A 82 2.26 4.24 16.71
C LEU A 82 3.20 3.01 16.71
N ASP A 83 3.78 2.67 17.85
CA ASP A 83 4.64 1.48 18.01
C ASP A 83 3.88 0.16 17.95
N GLN A 84 2.55 0.19 18.11
CA GLN A 84 1.68 -0.97 18.00
C GLN A 84 1.25 -1.26 16.55
N ILE A 85 1.39 -0.30 15.67
CA ILE A 85 1.09 -0.46 14.24
C ILE A 85 2.21 -1.25 13.59
N LYS A 86 1.88 -2.36 12.91
CA LYS A 86 2.88 -3.28 12.34
C LYS A 86 2.47 -3.76 10.96
N VAL A 87 3.47 -4.11 10.16
CA VAL A 87 3.24 -4.83 8.91
C VAL A 87 2.81 -6.26 9.23
N LYS A 88 1.56 -6.57 8.91
CA LYS A 88 1.00 -7.90 9.09
C LYS A 88 1.24 -8.73 7.83
N LYS A 89 1.87 -9.91 8.01
CA LYS A 89 2.09 -10.88 6.94
C LYS A 89 1.04 -11.99 7.01
N THR A 90 0.34 -12.22 5.92
CA THR A 90 -0.61 -13.34 5.82
C THR A 90 0.15 -14.66 5.66
N ARG A 91 -0.19 -15.65 6.47
CA ARG A 91 0.44 -16.98 6.38
C ARG A 91 0.18 -17.61 5.02
N GLY A 92 1.25 -18.05 4.36
CA GLY A 92 1.16 -18.69 3.04
C GLY A 92 1.19 -17.74 1.85
N HIS A 93 1.39 -16.43 2.07
CA HIS A 93 1.67 -15.50 0.99
C HIS A 93 2.94 -15.90 0.21
N LYS A 94 2.85 -15.94 -1.11
CA LYS A 94 3.94 -16.29 -2.02
C LYS A 94 3.95 -15.35 -3.21
N ALA A 95 5.15 -14.93 -3.62
CA ALA A 95 5.35 -14.14 -4.83
C ALA A 95 5.23 -14.99 -6.11
N ASP A 96 5.62 -16.26 -6.04
CA ASP A 96 5.57 -17.17 -7.18
C ASP A 96 4.19 -17.80 -7.31
N ILE A 97 3.59 -17.62 -8.47
CA ILE A 97 2.23 -18.06 -8.80
C ILE A 97 2.28 -18.96 -10.02
N THR A 98 1.85 -20.21 -9.87
CA THR A 98 1.65 -21.14 -10.98
C THR A 98 0.30 -20.85 -11.65
N LEU A 99 0.33 -20.33 -12.87
CA LEU A 99 -0.87 -20.04 -13.66
C LEU A 99 -1.44 -21.29 -14.31
N SER A 100 -0.55 -22.10 -14.91
CA SER A 100 -0.86 -23.39 -15.55
C SER A 100 0.31 -24.37 -15.37
N GLU A 101 0.22 -25.58 -15.97
CA GLU A 101 1.34 -26.54 -15.99
C GLU A 101 2.55 -26.02 -16.76
N GLU A 102 2.34 -25.10 -17.72
CA GLU A 102 3.35 -24.56 -18.61
C GLU A 102 3.69 -23.09 -18.33
N CYS A 103 3.02 -22.44 -17.39
CA CYS A 103 3.23 -21.02 -17.13
C CYS A 103 3.20 -20.69 -15.64
N SER A 104 4.23 -19.99 -15.18
CA SER A 104 4.28 -19.38 -13.85
C SER A 104 4.77 -17.95 -13.94
N ILE A 105 4.38 -17.15 -12.94
CA ILE A 105 4.82 -15.75 -12.82
C ILE A 105 5.38 -15.50 -11.44
N THR A 106 6.31 -14.56 -11.33
CA THR A 106 6.72 -13.98 -10.05
C THR A 106 6.19 -12.58 -9.94
N MET A 107 5.42 -12.32 -8.89
CA MET A 107 4.87 -11.00 -8.59
C MET A 107 5.84 -10.17 -7.75
N GLY A 108 5.85 -8.87 -8.01
CA GLY A 108 6.40 -7.86 -7.11
C GLY A 108 5.30 -7.10 -6.39
N TYR A 109 5.71 -6.26 -5.46
CA TYR A 109 4.77 -5.39 -4.75
C TYR A 109 4.62 -4.05 -5.47
N PRO A 110 3.48 -3.34 -5.27
CA PRO A 110 3.29 -2.00 -5.81
C PRO A 110 4.41 -1.04 -5.38
N SER A 111 4.81 -0.16 -6.28
CA SER A 111 5.80 0.88 -6.01
C SER A 111 5.19 2.07 -5.27
N LEU A 112 6.05 2.99 -4.79
CA LEU A 112 5.61 4.25 -4.20
C LEU A 112 4.76 5.07 -5.18
N ASP A 113 5.15 5.11 -6.45
CA ASP A 113 4.40 5.85 -7.48
C ASP A 113 2.97 5.31 -7.64
N MET A 114 2.81 3.98 -7.65
CA MET A 114 1.50 3.34 -7.65
C MET A 114 0.71 3.64 -6.39
N PHE A 115 1.35 3.60 -5.22
CA PHE A 115 0.72 3.92 -3.94
C PHE A 115 0.17 5.36 -3.93
N VAL A 116 0.97 6.31 -4.36
CA VAL A 116 0.56 7.72 -4.38
C VAL A 116 -0.58 7.95 -5.37
N SER A 117 -0.52 7.35 -6.57
CA SER A 117 -1.60 7.45 -7.54
C SER A 117 -2.92 6.89 -7.04
N MET A 118 -2.90 5.82 -6.24
CA MET A 118 -4.12 5.21 -5.66
C MET A 118 -4.71 6.03 -4.50
N ASN A 119 -3.88 6.66 -3.68
CA ASN A 119 -4.35 7.27 -2.43
C ASN A 119 -4.53 8.80 -2.52
N PHE A 120 -3.88 9.45 -3.46
CA PHE A 120 -3.83 10.92 -3.54
C PHE A 120 -4.30 11.50 -4.87
N SER A 121 -4.80 10.69 -5.80
CA SER A 121 -5.31 11.19 -7.10
C SER A 121 -6.58 12.02 -6.99
N GLY A 122 -7.32 11.90 -5.87
CA GLY A 122 -8.62 12.56 -5.70
C GLY A 122 -9.73 12.03 -6.62
N GLU A 123 -9.42 11.11 -7.52
CA GLU A 123 -10.35 10.46 -8.43
C GLU A 123 -10.47 8.97 -8.07
N GLU A 124 -11.64 8.38 -8.31
CA GLU A 124 -11.78 6.93 -8.21
C GLU A 124 -10.90 6.26 -9.26
N VAL A 125 -9.98 5.40 -8.82
CA VAL A 125 -9.10 4.65 -9.71
C VAL A 125 -9.96 3.75 -10.60
N GLY A 126 -9.92 3.98 -11.90
CA GLY A 126 -10.70 3.21 -12.87
C GLY A 126 -10.27 1.74 -12.93
N VAL A 127 -11.17 0.87 -13.36
CA VAL A 127 -10.89 -0.57 -13.47
C VAL A 127 -9.65 -0.83 -14.35
N ASP A 128 -9.52 -0.12 -15.47
CA ASP A 128 -8.38 -0.26 -16.38
C ASP A 128 -7.05 0.10 -15.72
N GLU A 129 -7.03 1.07 -14.82
CA GLU A 129 -5.82 1.46 -14.08
C GLU A 129 -5.42 0.41 -13.06
N VAL A 130 -6.39 -0.20 -12.37
CA VAL A 130 -6.14 -1.31 -11.46
C VAL A 130 -5.51 -2.49 -12.20
N PHE A 131 -6.01 -2.82 -13.41
CA PHE A 131 -5.47 -3.89 -14.25
C PHE A 131 -4.05 -3.57 -14.72
N LYS A 132 -3.78 -2.35 -15.17
CA LYS A 132 -2.43 -1.90 -15.57
C LYS A 132 -1.45 -1.97 -14.41
N MET A 133 -1.85 -1.56 -13.23
CA MET A 133 -1.01 -1.66 -12.02
C MET A 133 -0.73 -3.11 -11.63
N ALA A 134 -1.73 -3.99 -11.71
CA ALA A 134 -1.53 -5.41 -11.45
C ALA A 134 -0.54 -6.04 -12.45
N ALA A 135 -0.66 -5.72 -13.74
CA ALA A 135 0.27 -6.16 -14.77
C ALA A 135 1.70 -5.65 -14.52
N ALA A 136 1.85 -4.38 -14.12
CA ALA A 136 3.14 -3.78 -13.80
C ALA A 136 3.82 -4.40 -12.56
N CYS A 137 3.07 -5.09 -11.71
CA CYS A 137 3.63 -5.85 -10.59
C CYS A 137 4.21 -7.21 -11.00
N ILE A 138 4.03 -7.70 -12.23
CA ILE A 138 4.66 -8.93 -12.71
C ILE A 138 6.15 -8.66 -12.94
N LYS A 139 7.02 -9.42 -12.26
CA LYS A 139 8.47 -9.30 -12.38
C LYS A 139 9.06 -10.26 -13.40
N THR A 140 8.57 -11.49 -13.40
CA THR A 140 9.00 -12.49 -14.37
C THR A 140 7.81 -13.33 -14.84
N ILE A 141 7.91 -13.80 -16.07
CA ILE A 141 7.01 -14.80 -16.67
C ILE A 141 7.90 -15.98 -17.06
N ALA A 142 7.55 -17.19 -16.66
CA ALA A 142 8.32 -18.39 -16.96
C ALA A 142 7.44 -19.43 -17.66
N ASP A 143 7.98 -19.99 -18.74
CA ASP A 143 7.53 -21.19 -19.39
C ASP A 143 8.52 -22.34 -19.12
N PRO A 144 8.27 -23.60 -19.54
CA PRO A 144 9.17 -24.73 -19.30
C PRO A 144 10.59 -24.57 -19.87
N ASN A 145 10.80 -23.66 -20.81
CA ASN A 145 12.04 -23.51 -21.55
C ASN A 145 12.80 -22.25 -21.16
N GLN A 146 12.09 -21.19 -20.73
CA GLN A 146 12.68 -19.86 -20.57
C GLN A 146 11.98 -19.05 -19.47
N VAL A 147 12.74 -18.12 -18.87
CA VAL A 147 12.25 -17.07 -17.96
C VAL A 147 12.42 -15.71 -18.63
N TYR A 148 11.33 -14.98 -18.74
CA TYR A 148 11.29 -13.62 -19.27
C TYR A 148 11.26 -12.64 -18.10
N VAL A 149 12.23 -11.72 -18.06
CA VAL A 149 12.26 -10.64 -17.07
C VAL A 149 11.44 -9.48 -17.61
N CYS A 150 10.36 -9.12 -16.94
CA CYS A 150 9.41 -8.11 -17.44
C CYS A 150 10.03 -6.71 -17.57
N ALA A 151 11.13 -6.41 -16.87
CA ALA A 151 11.87 -5.17 -17.06
C ALA A 151 12.49 -5.04 -18.47
N ASP A 152 12.73 -6.16 -19.14
CA ASP A 152 13.34 -6.22 -20.48
C ASP A 152 12.28 -6.39 -21.59
N VAL A 153 11.00 -6.47 -21.21
CA VAL A 153 9.87 -6.69 -22.13
C VAL A 153 9.06 -5.39 -22.26
N PRO A 154 8.61 -5.03 -23.48
CA PRO A 154 7.73 -3.88 -23.66
C PRO A 154 6.48 -3.98 -22.79
N GLN A 155 6.10 -2.90 -22.13
CA GLN A 155 4.93 -2.85 -21.23
C GLN A 155 3.65 -3.32 -21.91
N LYS A 156 3.52 -3.06 -23.22
CA LYS A 156 2.38 -3.48 -24.02
C LYS A 156 2.25 -5.01 -24.10
N GLU A 157 3.36 -5.73 -24.25
CA GLU A 157 3.34 -7.20 -24.31
C GLU A 157 2.99 -7.82 -22.95
N ILE A 158 3.43 -7.20 -21.86
CA ILE A 158 3.04 -7.62 -20.50
C ILE A 158 1.54 -7.40 -20.28
N GLN A 159 1.00 -6.27 -20.76
CA GLN A 159 -0.42 -5.98 -20.69
C GLN A 159 -1.25 -6.97 -21.53
N GLU A 160 -0.84 -7.25 -22.76
CA GLU A 160 -1.49 -8.26 -23.62
C GLU A 160 -1.49 -9.65 -22.97
N PHE A 161 -0.35 -10.06 -22.38
CA PHE A 161 -0.26 -11.31 -21.62
C PHE A 161 -1.25 -11.33 -20.42
N PHE A 162 -1.39 -10.20 -19.73
CA PHE A 162 -2.29 -10.06 -18.60
C PHE A 162 -3.76 -10.11 -19.04
N ASP A 163 -4.10 -9.44 -20.13
CA ASP A 163 -5.46 -9.37 -20.69
C ASP A 163 -5.93 -10.73 -21.24
N ASP A 164 -4.99 -11.60 -21.69
CA ASP A 164 -5.26 -12.94 -22.19
C ASP A 164 -5.49 -13.97 -21.06
N MET A 165 -5.36 -13.59 -19.79
CA MET A 165 -5.60 -14.49 -18.65
C MET A 165 -7.07 -14.84 -18.50
N ASN A 166 -7.35 -16.11 -18.20
CA ASN A 166 -8.68 -16.52 -17.79
C ASN A 166 -8.97 -16.14 -16.32
N SER A 167 -10.25 -16.16 -15.94
CA SER A 167 -10.70 -15.77 -14.60
C SER A 167 -10.05 -16.57 -13.47
N ALA A 168 -9.70 -17.84 -13.68
CA ALA A 168 -9.04 -18.68 -12.66
C ALA A 168 -7.58 -18.25 -12.46
N GLN A 169 -6.88 -17.85 -13.51
CA GLN A 169 -5.53 -17.32 -13.46
C GLN A 169 -5.53 -15.95 -12.78
N PHE A 170 -6.44 -15.06 -13.18
CA PHE A 170 -6.61 -13.74 -12.57
C PHE A 170 -6.92 -13.82 -11.07
N SER A 171 -7.78 -14.75 -10.64
CA SER A 171 -8.08 -14.96 -9.21
C SER A 171 -6.85 -15.32 -8.38
N LYS A 172 -5.83 -15.97 -8.97
CA LYS A 172 -4.57 -16.23 -8.28
C LYS A 172 -3.77 -14.95 -8.05
N ILE A 173 -3.80 -14.01 -9.00
CA ILE A 173 -3.19 -12.69 -8.87
C ILE A 173 -3.93 -11.84 -7.84
N GLN A 174 -5.27 -11.83 -7.87
CA GLN A 174 -6.06 -11.16 -6.82
C GLN A 174 -5.68 -11.66 -5.44
N LYS A 175 -5.58 -12.98 -5.26
CA LYS A 175 -5.16 -13.59 -4.00
C LYS A 175 -3.77 -13.13 -3.53
N PHE A 176 -2.85 -12.86 -4.45
CA PHE A 176 -1.54 -12.28 -4.09
C PHE A 176 -1.72 -10.91 -3.43
N PHE A 177 -2.50 -10.00 -4.03
CA PHE A 177 -2.76 -8.67 -3.47
C PHE A 177 -3.56 -8.72 -2.17
N ASP A 178 -4.55 -9.62 -2.07
CA ASP A 178 -5.34 -9.80 -0.84
C ASP A 178 -4.48 -10.27 0.34
N THR A 179 -3.46 -11.07 0.05
CA THR A 179 -2.60 -11.69 1.07
C THR A 179 -1.25 -11.00 1.26
N MET A 180 -0.93 -10.01 0.43
CA MET A 180 0.35 -9.28 0.56
C MET A 180 0.48 -8.61 1.94
N PRO A 181 1.71 -8.40 2.42
CA PRO A 181 1.92 -7.68 3.65
C PRO A 181 1.28 -6.28 3.60
N LYS A 182 0.63 -5.89 4.71
CA LYS A 182 -0.04 -4.58 4.83
C LYS A 182 0.26 -3.98 6.20
N LEU A 183 0.39 -2.65 6.25
CA LEU A 183 0.41 -1.91 7.50
C LEU A 183 -1.00 -1.92 8.09
N THR A 184 -1.18 -2.57 9.25
CA THR A 184 -2.50 -2.71 9.85
C THR A 184 -2.48 -2.54 11.36
N HIS A 185 -3.57 -2.00 11.88
CA HIS A 185 -3.86 -2.00 13.31
C HIS A 185 -5.36 -2.21 13.52
N THR A 186 -5.72 -3.00 14.54
CA THR A 186 -7.13 -3.20 14.89
C THR A 186 -7.44 -2.44 16.16
N VAL A 187 -8.42 -1.56 16.10
CA VAL A 187 -8.92 -0.78 17.24
C VAL A 187 -10.29 -1.26 17.67
N LYS A 188 -10.54 -1.26 18.97
CA LYS A 188 -11.89 -1.47 19.52
C LYS A 188 -12.55 -0.12 19.72
N VAL A 189 -13.74 0.01 19.16
CA VAL A 189 -14.57 1.22 19.28
C VAL A 189 -15.89 0.86 19.92
N THR A 190 -16.38 1.75 20.77
CA THR A 190 -17.74 1.66 21.33
C THR A 190 -18.54 2.81 20.79
N ASN A 191 -19.61 2.51 20.07
CA ASN A 191 -20.47 3.54 19.51
C ASN A 191 -21.15 4.34 20.64
N PRO A 192 -20.96 5.68 20.70
CA PRO A 192 -21.50 6.50 21.78
C PRO A 192 -23.03 6.57 21.80
N ASN A 193 -23.68 6.28 20.67
CA ASN A 193 -25.13 6.37 20.51
C ASN A 193 -25.83 5.03 20.80
N THR A 194 -25.24 3.92 20.35
CA THR A 194 -25.84 2.57 20.45
C THR A 194 -25.25 1.73 21.59
N GLY A 195 -24.04 2.05 22.05
CA GLY A 195 -23.29 1.27 23.03
C GLY A 195 -22.70 -0.03 22.48
N VAL A 196 -22.78 -0.27 21.17
CA VAL A 196 -22.23 -1.47 20.53
C VAL A 196 -20.71 -1.38 20.45
N GLU A 197 -20.01 -2.46 20.85
CA GLU A 197 -18.57 -2.61 20.66
C GLU A 197 -18.28 -3.27 19.33
N SER A 198 -17.33 -2.71 18.57
CA SER A 198 -16.91 -3.22 17.25
C SER A 198 -15.39 -3.17 17.12
N ASP A 199 -14.83 -4.15 16.40
CA ASP A 199 -13.43 -4.12 15.99
C ASP A 199 -13.33 -3.46 14.59
N VAL A 200 -12.53 -2.40 14.48
CA VAL A 200 -12.26 -1.71 13.21
C VAL A 200 -10.82 -1.93 12.82
N VAL A 201 -10.59 -2.40 11.60
CA VAL A 201 -9.25 -2.62 11.04
C VAL A 201 -8.87 -1.38 10.24
N LEU A 202 -7.79 -0.73 10.64
CA LEU A 202 -7.17 0.37 9.92
C LEU A 202 -6.05 -0.19 9.05
N GLU A 203 -6.07 0.11 7.75
CA GLU A 203 -5.09 -0.39 6.78
C GLU A 203 -4.44 0.76 6.01
N GLY A 204 -3.12 0.64 5.81
CA GLY A 204 -2.32 1.62 5.09
C GLY A 204 -2.08 2.92 5.87
N LEU A 205 -1.08 3.68 5.44
CA LEU A 205 -0.64 4.89 6.11
C LEU A 205 -1.74 5.96 6.19
N ALA A 206 -2.56 6.10 5.15
CA ALA A 206 -3.63 7.09 5.09
C ALA A 206 -4.64 6.95 6.23
N SER A 207 -4.93 5.71 6.68
CA SER A 207 -5.87 5.46 7.80
C SER A 207 -5.40 6.00 9.15
N PHE A 208 -4.12 6.37 9.27
CA PHE A 208 -3.55 6.88 10.52
C PHE A 208 -3.28 8.40 10.49
N PHE A 209 -3.48 9.05 9.33
CA PHE A 209 -3.17 10.47 9.14
C PHE A 209 -4.25 11.25 8.39
N ALA A 210 -5.44 10.65 8.25
CA ALA A 210 -6.62 11.29 7.67
C ALA A 210 -7.32 12.21 8.67
#